data_e056babf3a68d549280fc5c9775b32c0
#
_entry.id   e056babf3a68d549280fc5c9775b32c0
#
_cell.length_a   1.000
_cell.length_b   1.000
_cell.length_c   1.000
_cell.angle_alpha   90.00
_cell.angle_beta   90.00
_cell.angle_gamma   90.00
#
_symmetry.space_group_name_H-M   'P 1'
#
loop_
_entity.id
_entity.type
_entity.pdbx_description
1 polymer ?
#
loop_
_entity_poly.entity_id
_entity_poly.type
_entity_poly.pdbx_seq_one_letter_code
_entity_poly.pdbx_strand_id
1 'polypeptide(L)'
;MKRGKNYVEAAKNIDRQTLYEAAEAVSLVKKSAVAKFDETIEAHIRTGCDGRHAEQQIRGAVVLPHGTGKTVKVLVFAKGAKADEAEAAGADFVGGEELIPRIQNDNWFDFDVVVATPDMMGVVGRLGRVLGPKGLMPNPKAGTVTMDVTKAVNDIKAGKIEYRLDKTNIIHVPIGKASFTEEQLSDNFQAIMDAIVKAKPSSLKGQYLKSVVLTATMGPGVKVSTAKYVG
;
A
#
# COMPACT_ATOMS: atom_id res chain seq x y z
N MET A 1 -25.75 -0.27 -14.65
CA MET A 1 -25.68 0.89 -13.75
C MET A 1 -25.26 2.11 -14.56
N LYS A 2 -26.00 3.24 -14.49
CA LYS A 2 -25.61 4.47 -15.21
C LYS A 2 -24.44 5.12 -14.46
N ARG A 3 -23.35 5.41 -15.17
CA ARG A 3 -22.20 6.13 -14.62
C ARG A 3 -22.42 7.63 -14.63
N GLY A 4 -21.79 8.36 -13.71
CA GLY A 4 -21.87 9.82 -13.63
C GLY A 4 -21.29 10.51 -14.89
N LYS A 5 -21.74 11.72 -15.18
CA LYS A 5 -21.32 12.50 -16.37
C LYS A 5 -19.80 12.67 -16.45
N ASN A 6 -19.16 13.09 -15.35
CA ASN A 6 -17.69 13.31 -15.29
C ASN A 6 -16.90 12.02 -15.61
N TYR A 7 -17.34 10.87 -15.07
CA TYR A 7 -16.72 9.59 -15.39
C TYR A 7 -16.84 9.23 -16.88
N VAL A 8 -18.02 9.45 -17.47
CA VAL A 8 -18.25 9.16 -18.89
C VAL A 8 -17.37 10.05 -19.77
N GLU A 9 -17.18 11.30 -19.37
CA GLU A 9 -16.34 12.26 -20.08
C GLU A 9 -14.85 11.87 -19.98
N ALA A 10 -14.37 11.59 -18.79
CA ALA A 10 -12.99 11.10 -18.58
C ALA A 10 -12.71 9.80 -19.35
N ALA A 11 -13.69 8.91 -19.43
CA ALA A 11 -13.55 7.62 -20.13
C ALA A 11 -13.49 7.74 -21.67
N LYS A 12 -13.88 8.86 -22.27
CA LYS A 12 -13.80 9.06 -23.73
C LYS A 12 -12.36 9.09 -24.24
N ASN A 13 -11.43 9.53 -23.40
CA ASN A 13 -10.02 9.69 -23.75
C ASN A 13 -9.20 8.39 -23.57
N ILE A 14 -9.84 7.31 -23.13
CA ILE A 14 -9.17 6.05 -22.79
C ILE A 14 -9.80 4.91 -23.60
N ASP A 15 -9.01 4.29 -24.46
CA ASP A 15 -9.41 3.06 -25.11
C ASP A 15 -9.18 1.88 -24.16
N ARG A 16 -10.25 1.15 -23.86
CA ARG A 16 -10.23 0.01 -22.94
C ARG A 16 -9.57 -1.23 -23.50
N GLN A 17 -9.38 -1.30 -24.82
CA GLN A 17 -8.74 -2.45 -25.47
C GLN A 17 -7.23 -2.28 -25.57
N THR A 18 -6.77 -1.03 -25.65
CA THR A 18 -5.35 -0.70 -25.79
C THR A 18 -4.58 -0.96 -24.49
N LEU A 19 -3.38 -1.52 -24.62
CA LEU A 19 -2.39 -1.63 -23.55
C LEU A 19 -1.39 -0.50 -23.71
N TYR A 20 -1.43 0.46 -22.82
CA TYR A 20 -0.60 1.65 -22.84
C TYR A 20 0.78 1.39 -22.24
N GLU A 21 1.80 2.10 -22.69
CA GLU A 21 3.09 2.16 -22.01
C GLU A 21 2.93 2.86 -20.63
N ALA A 22 3.81 2.52 -19.67
CA ALA A 22 3.68 2.99 -18.30
C ALA A 22 3.60 4.52 -18.18
N ALA A 23 4.49 5.25 -18.89
CA ALA A 23 4.51 6.72 -18.88
C ALA A 23 3.22 7.32 -19.46
N GLU A 24 2.75 6.78 -20.58
CA GLU A 24 1.51 7.21 -21.20
C GLU A 24 0.28 6.93 -20.31
N ALA A 25 0.24 5.74 -19.69
CA ALA A 25 -0.81 5.37 -18.76
C ALA A 25 -0.87 6.31 -17.55
N VAL A 26 0.27 6.70 -16.97
CA VAL A 26 0.36 7.69 -15.88
C VAL A 26 -0.20 9.04 -16.32
N SER A 27 0.19 9.54 -17.49
CA SER A 27 -0.33 10.80 -18.04
C SER A 27 -1.86 10.76 -18.24
N LEU A 28 -2.38 9.65 -18.82
CA LEU A 28 -3.84 9.46 -19.03
C LEU A 28 -4.61 9.39 -17.72
N VAL A 29 -4.10 8.65 -16.72
CA VAL A 29 -4.74 8.55 -15.40
C VAL A 29 -4.76 9.89 -14.70
N LYS A 30 -3.67 10.65 -14.73
CA LYS A 30 -3.60 11.99 -14.17
C LYS A 30 -4.62 12.94 -14.81
N LYS A 31 -4.76 12.91 -16.14
CA LYS A 31 -5.77 13.68 -16.88
C LYS A 31 -7.20 13.23 -16.58
N SER A 32 -7.40 11.98 -16.17
CA SER A 32 -8.72 11.43 -15.83
C SER A 32 -9.15 11.72 -14.38
N ALA A 33 -8.28 12.28 -13.54
CA ALA A 33 -8.60 12.72 -12.19
C ALA A 33 -9.42 14.01 -12.25
N VAL A 34 -10.74 13.88 -12.13
CA VAL A 34 -11.71 14.99 -12.33
C VAL A 34 -12.44 15.40 -11.05
N ALA A 35 -12.11 14.80 -9.91
CA ALA A 35 -12.71 15.14 -8.63
C ALA A 35 -12.22 16.50 -8.11
N LYS A 36 -12.98 17.08 -7.16
CA LYS A 36 -12.64 18.37 -6.53
C LYS A 36 -11.62 18.25 -5.39
N PHE A 37 -11.17 17.05 -5.10
CA PHE A 37 -10.14 16.74 -4.10
C PHE A 37 -8.91 16.14 -4.78
N ASP A 38 -7.80 16.12 -4.10
CA ASP A 38 -6.56 15.50 -4.60
C ASP A 38 -6.70 13.97 -4.59
N GLU A 39 -7.05 13.41 -5.75
CA GLU A 39 -7.31 12.00 -5.93
C GLU A 39 -6.05 11.17 -5.68
N THR A 40 -6.22 9.98 -5.13
CA THR A 40 -5.14 8.99 -5.06
C THR A 40 -5.06 8.24 -6.39
N ILE A 41 -3.84 8.10 -6.92
CA ILE A 41 -3.58 7.23 -8.06
C ILE A 41 -3.13 5.87 -7.52
N GLU A 42 -3.77 4.83 -8.00
CA GLU A 42 -3.61 3.45 -7.52
C GLU A 42 -3.23 2.52 -8.66
N ALA A 43 -2.40 1.52 -8.34
CA ALA A 43 -2.08 0.42 -9.22
C ALA A 43 -2.79 -0.86 -8.76
N HIS A 44 -3.45 -1.53 -9.70
CA HIS A 44 -4.14 -2.81 -9.50
C HIS A 44 -3.48 -3.86 -10.36
N ILE A 45 -2.78 -4.79 -9.72
CA ILE A 45 -1.91 -5.77 -10.38
C ILE A 45 -2.50 -7.15 -10.17
N ARG A 46 -3.08 -7.71 -11.22
CA ARG A 46 -3.61 -9.07 -11.22
C ARG A 46 -2.49 -10.06 -11.50
N THR A 47 -2.28 -10.96 -10.56
CA THR A 47 -1.27 -12.01 -10.68
C THR A 47 -1.87 -13.35 -11.12
N GLY A 48 -1.00 -14.27 -11.52
CA GLY A 48 -1.34 -15.66 -11.78
C GLY A 48 -1.27 -16.55 -10.54
N CYS A 49 -0.93 -15.99 -9.38
CA CYS A 49 -0.86 -16.73 -8.12
C CYS A 49 -2.23 -17.16 -7.65
N ASP A 50 -2.30 -18.24 -6.90
CA ASP A 50 -3.49 -18.68 -6.18
C ASP A 50 -3.32 -18.37 -4.68
N GLY A 51 -4.01 -17.31 -4.22
CA GLY A 51 -3.94 -16.85 -2.83
C GLY A 51 -4.48 -17.85 -1.78
N ARG A 52 -5.08 -18.98 -2.22
CA ARG A 52 -5.49 -20.06 -1.31
C ARG A 52 -4.29 -20.91 -0.84
N HIS A 53 -3.21 -20.93 -1.61
CA HIS A 53 -1.99 -21.63 -1.25
C HIS A 53 -1.05 -20.69 -0.50
N ALA A 54 -0.63 -21.07 0.70
CA ALA A 54 0.26 -20.26 1.55
C ALA A 54 1.58 -19.89 0.87
N GLU A 55 2.11 -20.78 0.02
CA GLU A 55 3.35 -20.59 -0.75
C GLU A 55 3.22 -19.58 -1.88
N GLN A 56 1.99 -19.29 -2.32
CA GLN A 56 1.71 -18.34 -3.39
C GLN A 56 1.14 -17.02 -2.87
N GLN A 57 1.01 -16.88 -1.55
CA GLN A 57 0.60 -15.63 -0.94
C GLN A 57 1.74 -14.60 -1.00
N ILE A 58 1.52 -13.56 -1.78
CA ILE A 58 2.43 -12.42 -1.87
C ILE A 58 2.05 -11.41 -0.81
N ARG A 59 3.00 -11.06 0.04
CA ARG A 59 2.92 -9.97 1.00
C ARG A 59 4.30 -9.39 1.23
N GLY A 60 4.41 -8.07 1.18
CA GLY A 60 5.66 -7.39 1.42
C GLY A 60 5.44 -5.89 1.64
N ALA A 61 6.53 -5.17 1.70
CA ALA A 61 6.52 -3.72 1.78
C ALA A 61 7.56 -3.13 0.83
N VAL A 62 7.31 -1.92 0.37
CA VAL A 62 8.22 -1.14 -0.46
C VAL A 62 8.22 0.31 0.01
N VAL A 63 9.38 0.93 0.02
CA VAL A 63 9.51 2.37 0.27
C VAL A 63 9.43 3.08 -1.07
N LEU A 64 8.48 3.99 -1.21
CA LEU A 64 8.31 4.76 -2.43
C LEU A 64 9.30 5.92 -2.46
N PRO A 65 10.03 6.14 -3.58
CA PRO A 65 11.01 7.22 -3.69
C PRO A 65 10.44 8.61 -3.36
N HIS A 66 9.19 8.85 -3.75
CA HIS A 66 8.50 10.14 -3.55
C HIS A 66 7.37 10.06 -2.52
N GLY A 67 7.30 8.96 -1.75
CA GLY A 67 6.22 8.74 -0.79
C GLY A 67 4.85 8.58 -1.43
N THR A 68 3.79 8.62 -0.59
CA THR A 68 2.40 8.48 -1.04
C THR A 68 1.65 9.81 -1.14
N GLY A 69 2.25 10.91 -0.67
CA GLY A 69 1.57 12.21 -0.54
C GLY A 69 0.54 12.27 0.61
N LYS A 70 0.54 11.28 1.50
CA LYS A 70 -0.30 11.25 2.71
C LYS A 70 0.60 11.37 3.94
N THR A 71 0.25 12.27 4.86
CA THR A 71 0.87 12.30 6.18
C THR A 71 0.35 11.13 7.00
N VAL A 72 1.24 10.22 7.37
CA VAL A 72 0.91 8.97 8.07
C VAL A 72 1.15 9.16 9.55
N LYS A 73 0.15 8.88 10.38
CA LYS A 73 0.27 8.83 11.84
C LYS A 73 0.70 7.43 12.27
N VAL A 74 1.80 7.36 13.00
CA VAL A 74 2.42 6.11 13.44
C VAL A 74 2.21 5.89 14.93
N LEU A 75 1.61 4.74 15.28
CA LEU A 75 1.51 4.24 16.64
C LEU A 75 2.59 3.19 16.88
N VAL A 76 3.37 3.32 17.93
CA VAL A 76 4.42 2.38 18.30
C VAL A 76 4.11 1.70 19.63
N PHE A 77 4.07 0.37 19.64
CA PHE A 77 4.04 -0.43 20.86
C PHE A 77 5.48 -0.82 21.25
N ALA A 78 6.02 -0.16 22.25
CA ALA A 78 7.35 -0.42 22.77
C ALA A 78 7.42 -0.15 24.28
N LYS A 79 8.45 -0.69 24.96
CA LYS A 79 8.71 -0.46 26.39
C LYS A 79 10.14 0.04 26.61
N GLY A 80 10.34 0.84 27.68
CA GLY A 80 11.65 1.32 28.10
C GLY A 80 12.39 2.08 27.00
N ALA A 81 13.69 1.87 26.84
CA ALA A 81 14.53 2.57 25.88
C ALA A 81 14.01 2.55 24.44
N LYS A 82 13.26 1.49 24.04
CA LYS A 82 12.66 1.42 22.71
C LYS A 82 11.47 2.38 22.52
N ALA A 83 10.80 2.74 23.60
CA ALA A 83 9.78 3.79 23.56
C ALA A 83 10.43 5.17 23.34
N ASP A 84 11.53 5.44 24.06
CA ASP A 84 12.28 6.71 23.91
C ASP A 84 12.86 6.83 22.48
N GLU A 85 13.38 5.74 21.93
CA GLU A 85 13.84 5.68 20.52
C GLU A 85 12.71 5.97 19.52
N ALA A 86 11.51 5.46 19.78
CA ALA A 86 10.34 5.69 18.93
C ALA A 86 9.89 7.15 18.95
N GLU A 87 9.88 7.77 20.12
CA GLU A 87 9.57 9.20 20.28
C GLU A 87 10.61 10.08 19.58
N ALA A 88 11.89 9.77 19.77
CA ALA A 88 13.00 10.48 19.11
C ALA A 88 12.95 10.34 17.58
N ALA A 89 12.47 9.20 17.06
CA ALA A 89 12.26 8.98 15.61
C ALA A 89 11.01 9.71 15.08
N GLY A 90 10.22 10.34 15.95
CA GLY A 90 9.05 11.11 15.60
C GLY A 90 7.77 10.28 15.43
N ALA A 91 7.61 9.17 16.14
CA ALA A 91 6.32 8.49 16.23
C ALA A 91 5.26 9.41 16.82
N ASP A 92 4.03 9.34 16.29
CA ASP A 92 2.96 10.23 16.73
C ASP A 92 2.34 9.76 18.07
N PHE A 93 2.37 8.45 18.29
CA PHE A 93 1.91 7.83 19.54
C PHE A 93 2.86 6.69 19.91
N VAL A 94 3.26 6.68 21.18
CA VAL A 94 4.12 5.62 21.75
C VAL A 94 3.50 5.15 23.04
N GLY A 95 3.53 3.84 23.28
CA GLY A 95 3.07 3.29 24.56
C GLY A 95 3.09 1.77 24.60
N GLY A 96 2.63 1.24 25.71
CA GLY A 96 2.58 -0.18 26.03
C GLY A 96 1.17 -0.71 26.21
N GLU A 97 0.97 -1.42 27.33
CA GLU A 97 -0.32 -2.07 27.63
C GLU A 97 -1.45 -1.10 27.92
N GLU A 98 -1.13 0.12 28.34
CA GLU A 98 -2.10 1.19 28.63
C GLU A 98 -2.89 1.66 27.41
N LEU A 99 -2.37 1.44 26.20
CA LEU A 99 -3.07 1.77 24.96
C LEU A 99 -4.17 0.77 24.58
N ILE A 100 -4.14 -0.46 25.17
CA ILE A 100 -5.10 -1.51 24.85
C ILE A 100 -6.54 -1.11 25.20
N PRO A 101 -6.83 -0.67 26.45
CA PRO A 101 -8.17 -0.22 26.82
C PRO A 101 -8.68 0.91 25.92
N ARG A 102 -7.80 1.84 25.58
CA ARG A 102 -8.13 2.99 24.73
C ARG A 102 -8.56 2.56 23.32
N ILE A 103 -7.87 1.58 22.74
CA ILE A 103 -8.22 1.05 21.42
C ILE A 103 -9.48 0.18 21.48
N GLN A 104 -9.63 -0.66 22.52
CA GLN A 104 -10.75 -1.60 22.64
C GLN A 104 -12.05 -0.94 23.11
N ASN A 105 -11.98 -0.06 24.10
CA ASN A 105 -13.15 0.50 24.78
C ASN A 105 -13.58 1.82 24.15
N ASP A 106 -12.61 2.69 23.84
CA ASP A 106 -12.89 4.04 23.34
C ASP A 106 -12.93 4.08 21.81
N ASN A 107 -12.71 2.93 21.13
CA ASN A 107 -12.61 2.85 19.66
C ASN A 107 -11.65 3.89 19.08
N TRP A 108 -10.53 4.12 19.75
CA TRP A 108 -9.54 5.08 19.31
C TRP A 108 -8.67 4.52 18.16
N PHE A 109 -8.74 5.13 16.98
CA PHE A 109 -8.02 4.75 15.76
C PHE A 109 -7.44 5.97 15.04
N ASP A 110 -6.96 6.95 15.78
CA ASP A 110 -6.37 8.16 15.20
C ASP A 110 -4.92 7.94 14.72
N PHE A 111 -4.67 6.77 14.15
CA PHE A 111 -3.39 6.35 13.58
C PHE A 111 -3.61 5.53 12.32
N ASP A 112 -2.63 5.57 11.41
CA ASP A 112 -2.69 4.90 10.11
C ASP A 112 -1.85 3.61 10.07
N VAL A 113 -0.77 3.55 10.84
CA VAL A 113 0.14 2.39 10.89
C VAL A 113 0.51 2.07 12.32
N VAL A 114 0.59 0.78 12.63
CA VAL A 114 1.04 0.28 13.93
C VAL A 114 2.36 -0.44 13.77
N VAL A 115 3.34 -0.03 14.57
CA VAL A 115 4.64 -0.71 14.73
C VAL A 115 4.69 -1.34 16.10
N ALA A 116 5.27 -2.51 16.23
CA ALA A 116 5.44 -3.17 17.52
C ALA A 116 6.81 -3.82 17.64
N THR A 117 7.39 -3.77 18.83
CA THR A 117 8.55 -4.62 19.15
C THR A 117 8.08 -6.08 19.33
N PRO A 118 8.92 -7.09 19.02
CA PRO A 118 8.54 -8.50 19.12
C PRO A 118 8.03 -8.91 20.51
N ASP A 119 8.59 -8.34 21.58
CA ASP A 119 8.18 -8.57 22.97
C ASP A 119 6.76 -8.05 23.25
N MET A 120 6.32 -6.97 22.58
CA MET A 120 4.98 -6.41 22.72
C MET A 120 3.92 -7.16 21.90
N MET A 121 4.32 -8.06 20.97
CA MET A 121 3.37 -8.77 20.12
C MET A 121 2.39 -9.66 20.90
N GLY A 122 2.76 -10.19 22.05
CA GLY A 122 1.86 -10.92 22.93
C GLY A 122 0.70 -10.04 23.45
N VAL A 123 1.00 -8.78 23.73
CA VAL A 123 0.05 -7.76 24.17
C VAL A 123 -0.81 -7.28 23.01
N VAL A 124 -0.20 -6.92 21.90
CA VAL A 124 -0.86 -6.46 20.67
C VAL A 124 -1.75 -7.55 20.06
N GLY A 125 -1.41 -8.83 20.27
CA GLY A 125 -2.22 -9.97 19.85
C GLY A 125 -3.66 -9.97 20.40
N ARG A 126 -3.88 -9.39 21.59
CA ARG A 126 -5.22 -9.20 22.18
C ARG A 126 -6.09 -8.25 21.35
N LEU A 127 -5.45 -7.33 20.60
CA LEU A 127 -6.11 -6.38 19.70
C LEU A 127 -6.39 -6.97 18.31
N GLY A 128 -6.01 -8.22 18.04
CA GLY A 128 -6.10 -8.85 16.72
C GLY A 128 -7.50 -8.84 16.11
N ARG A 129 -8.55 -9.00 16.95
CA ARG A 129 -9.96 -8.93 16.51
C ARG A 129 -10.39 -7.54 16.06
N VAL A 130 -9.71 -6.50 16.52
CA VAL A 130 -10.03 -5.09 16.27
C VAL A 130 -9.12 -4.53 15.18
N LEU A 131 -7.79 -4.74 15.28
CA LEU A 131 -6.80 -4.24 14.32
C LEU A 131 -6.77 -5.06 13.02
N GLY A 132 -7.05 -6.37 13.11
CA GLY A 132 -7.00 -7.27 11.95
C GLY A 132 -7.93 -6.88 10.80
N PRO A 133 -9.25 -6.71 11.05
CA PRO A 133 -10.20 -6.29 10.01
C PRO A 133 -9.90 -4.92 9.41
N LYS A 134 -9.26 -4.03 10.19
CA LYS A 134 -8.85 -2.69 9.74
C LYS A 134 -7.53 -2.67 8.97
N GLY A 135 -6.82 -3.82 8.89
CA GLY A 135 -5.50 -3.90 8.25
C GLY A 135 -4.37 -3.25 9.04
N LEU A 136 -4.59 -2.92 10.32
CA LEU A 136 -3.65 -2.22 11.20
C LEU A 136 -2.77 -3.16 12.03
N MET A 137 -2.96 -4.49 11.91
CA MET A 137 -2.20 -5.46 12.69
C MET A 137 -0.74 -5.53 12.24
N PRO A 138 0.23 -5.29 13.15
CA PRO A 138 1.65 -5.38 12.82
C PRO A 138 2.04 -6.76 12.28
N ASN A 139 2.96 -6.79 11.30
CA ASN A 139 3.41 -8.01 10.67
C ASN A 139 4.92 -7.99 10.37
N PRO A 140 5.66 -9.07 10.69
CA PRO A 140 7.09 -9.16 10.38
C PRO A 140 7.40 -9.04 8.88
N LYS A 141 6.54 -9.59 8.00
CA LYS A 141 6.74 -9.54 6.54
C LYS A 141 6.61 -8.12 5.97
N ALA A 142 5.81 -7.27 6.62
CA ALA A 142 5.69 -5.85 6.29
C ALA A 142 6.78 -4.99 6.96
N GLY A 143 7.58 -5.60 7.86
CA GLY A 143 8.61 -4.90 8.63
C GLY A 143 8.03 -3.94 9.67
N THR A 144 6.78 -4.16 10.11
CA THR A 144 6.13 -3.41 11.20
C THR A 144 6.26 -4.10 12.56
N VAL A 145 6.86 -5.30 12.60
CA VAL A 145 7.34 -5.95 13.82
C VAL A 145 8.86 -6.01 13.75
N THR A 146 9.55 -5.20 14.55
CA THR A 146 11.00 -5.06 14.49
C THR A 146 11.59 -4.56 15.81
N MET A 147 12.85 -4.89 16.08
CA MET A 147 13.64 -4.31 17.17
C MET A 147 14.21 -2.94 16.81
N ASP A 148 14.37 -2.64 15.51
CA ASP A 148 14.83 -1.34 14.99
C ASP A 148 13.63 -0.43 14.72
N VAL A 149 13.13 0.16 15.81
CA VAL A 149 11.93 1.01 15.78
C VAL A 149 12.21 2.31 15.03
N THR A 150 13.40 2.88 15.22
CA THR A 150 13.80 4.14 14.58
C THR A 150 13.75 4.02 13.06
N LYS A 151 14.33 2.97 12.51
CA LYS A 151 14.31 2.72 11.07
C LYS A 151 12.89 2.49 10.56
N ALA A 152 12.09 1.70 11.29
CA ALA A 152 10.71 1.42 10.88
C ALA A 152 9.85 2.69 10.82
N VAL A 153 9.94 3.57 11.83
CA VAL A 153 9.20 4.85 11.85
C VAL A 153 9.66 5.76 10.70
N ASN A 154 10.97 5.88 10.48
CA ASN A 154 11.52 6.69 9.40
C ASN A 154 11.08 6.18 8.02
N ASP A 155 11.17 4.86 7.77
CA ASP A 155 10.73 4.24 6.53
C ASP A 155 9.23 4.51 6.26
N ILE A 156 8.37 4.37 7.30
CA ILE A 156 6.93 4.59 7.18
C ILE A 156 6.65 6.07 6.86
N LYS A 157 7.33 7.00 7.54
CA LYS A 157 7.20 8.44 7.26
C LYS A 157 7.78 8.84 5.90
N ALA A 158 8.78 8.11 5.41
CA ALA A 158 9.31 8.28 4.06
C ALA A 158 8.37 7.74 2.96
N GLY A 159 7.28 7.03 3.34
CA GLY A 159 6.29 6.54 2.38
C GLY A 159 6.39 5.04 2.11
N LYS A 160 6.78 4.25 3.10
CA LYS A 160 6.68 2.79 3.04
C LYS A 160 5.23 2.36 2.97
N ILE A 161 4.91 1.58 1.94
CA ILE A 161 3.60 0.97 1.76
C ILE A 161 3.68 -0.55 1.90
N GLU A 162 2.63 -1.14 2.43
CA GLU A 162 2.45 -2.60 2.43
C GLU A 162 1.63 -3.01 1.21
N TYR A 163 2.03 -4.11 0.57
CA TYR A 163 1.23 -4.75 -0.47
C TYR A 163 0.90 -6.19 -0.10
N ARG A 164 -0.30 -6.61 -0.45
CA ARG A 164 -0.82 -7.95 -0.16
C ARG A 164 -1.71 -8.43 -1.29
N LEU A 165 -1.56 -9.71 -1.63
CA LEU A 165 -2.46 -10.40 -2.53
C LEU A 165 -3.84 -10.57 -1.87
N ASP A 166 -4.90 -10.17 -2.55
CA ASP A 166 -6.27 -10.35 -2.11
C ASP A 166 -6.82 -11.74 -2.49
N LYS A 167 -8.08 -12.01 -2.14
CA LYS A 167 -8.77 -13.27 -2.46
C LYS A 167 -9.05 -13.46 -3.95
N THR A 168 -8.98 -12.38 -4.74
CA THR A 168 -9.18 -12.38 -6.20
C THR A 168 -7.86 -12.40 -6.97
N ASN A 169 -6.75 -12.59 -6.25
CA ASN A 169 -5.39 -12.64 -6.79
C ASN A 169 -4.94 -11.30 -7.39
N ILE A 170 -5.41 -10.20 -6.80
CA ILE A 170 -5.04 -8.84 -7.18
C ILE A 170 -4.30 -8.16 -6.02
N ILE A 171 -3.28 -7.39 -6.35
CA ILE A 171 -2.57 -6.49 -5.44
C ILE A 171 -3.05 -5.08 -5.72
N HIS A 172 -3.51 -4.39 -4.70
CA HIS A 172 -3.97 -3.00 -4.76
C HIS A 172 -3.03 -2.12 -3.95
N VAL A 173 -2.39 -1.14 -4.60
CA VAL A 173 -1.42 -0.25 -3.95
C VAL A 173 -1.55 1.19 -4.46
N PRO A 174 -1.45 2.19 -3.58
CA PRO A 174 -1.35 3.58 -3.99
C PRO A 174 0.05 3.86 -4.54
N ILE A 175 0.13 4.65 -5.62
CA ILE A 175 1.40 5.11 -6.20
C ILE A 175 1.67 6.60 -5.95
N GLY A 176 0.68 7.35 -5.51
CA GLY A 176 0.80 8.77 -5.19
C GLY A 176 -0.51 9.52 -5.31
N LYS A 177 -0.42 10.83 -5.33
CA LYS A 177 -1.55 11.75 -5.50
C LYS A 177 -1.59 12.32 -6.93
N ALA A 178 -2.77 12.76 -7.37
CA ALA A 178 -2.94 13.41 -8.66
C ALA A 178 -2.13 14.72 -8.77
N SER A 179 -1.82 15.36 -7.64
CA SER A 179 -0.94 16.53 -7.54
C SER A 179 0.53 16.23 -7.85
N PHE A 180 0.98 14.98 -7.77
CA PHE A 180 2.36 14.59 -8.09
C PHE A 180 2.67 14.81 -9.57
N THR A 181 3.96 15.02 -9.90
CA THR A 181 4.41 15.06 -11.30
C THR A 181 4.29 13.67 -11.95
N GLU A 182 4.27 13.64 -13.28
CA GLU A 182 4.24 12.37 -14.03
C GLU A 182 5.51 11.54 -13.77
N GLU A 183 6.66 12.21 -13.59
CA GLU A 183 7.93 11.58 -13.25
C GLU A 183 7.86 10.90 -11.88
N GLN A 184 7.40 11.62 -10.85
CA GLN A 184 7.25 11.08 -9.49
C GLN A 184 6.34 9.86 -9.44
N LEU A 185 5.22 9.90 -10.17
CA LEU A 185 4.29 8.76 -10.26
C LEU A 185 4.91 7.59 -11.02
N SER A 186 5.69 7.85 -12.07
CA SER A 186 6.37 6.81 -12.84
C SER A 186 7.46 6.13 -12.02
N ASP A 187 8.26 6.88 -11.24
CA ASP A 187 9.29 6.34 -10.36
C ASP A 187 8.68 5.46 -9.26
N ASN A 188 7.62 5.96 -8.62
CA ASN A 188 6.89 5.20 -7.60
C ASN A 188 6.28 3.93 -8.20
N PHE A 189 5.68 4.01 -9.38
CA PHE A 189 5.12 2.86 -10.07
C PHE A 189 6.20 1.83 -10.42
N GLN A 190 7.35 2.26 -10.93
CA GLN A 190 8.47 1.37 -11.25
C GLN A 190 9.00 0.67 -10.00
N ALA A 191 9.17 1.39 -8.87
CA ALA A 191 9.61 0.80 -7.60
C ALA A 191 8.64 -0.29 -7.11
N ILE A 192 7.33 -0.08 -7.27
CA ILE A 192 6.31 -1.09 -6.92
C ILE A 192 6.42 -2.29 -7.85
N MET A 193 6.52 -2.08 -9.17
CA MET A 193 6.61 -3.17 -10.12
C MET A 193 7.86 -4.02 -9.90
N ASP A 194 9.00 -3.41 -9.63
CA ASP A 194 10.24 -4.11 -9.32
C ASP A 194 10.12 -4.95 -8.05
N ALA A 195 9.50 -4.41 -7.00
CA ALA A 195 9.26 -5.13 -5.75
C ALA A 195 8.34 -6.34 -5.97
N ILE A 196 7.27 -6.18 -6.76
CA ILE A 196 6.31 -7.25 -7.05
C ILE A 196 6.95 -8.32 -7.94
N VAL A 197 7.72 -7.95 -8.96
CA VAL A 197 8.43 -8.91 -9.82
C VAL A 197 9.43 -9.74 -9.00
N LYS A 198 10.18 -9.11 -8.10
CA LYS A 198 11.09 -9.81 -7.17
C LYS A 198 10.36 -10.75 -6.21
N ALA A 199 9.13 -10.44 -5.86
CA ALA A 199 8.31 -11.26 -4.95
C ALA A 199 7.63 -12.46 -5.64
N LYS A 200 7.93 -12.74 -6.92
CA LYS A 200 7.40 -13.89 -7.66
C LYS A 200 7.70 -15.20 -6.92
N PRO A 201 6.67 -15.99 -6.54
CA PRO A 201 6.89 -17.27 -5.88
C PRO A 201 7.53 -18.28 -6.85
N SER A 202 8.51 -19.04 -6.38
CA SER A 202 9.15 -20.10 -7.18
C SER A 202 8.20 -21.25 -7.54
N SER A 203 7.17 -21.46 -6.72
CA SER A 203 6.12 -22.48 -6.96
C SER A 203 5.13 -22.11 -8.06
N LEU A 204 5.16 -20.87 -8.56
CA LEU A 204 4.24 -20.42 -9.60
C LEU A 204 4.65 -20.97 -10.97
N LYS A 205 3.76 -21.73 -11.59
CA LYS A 205 3.88 -22.18 -12.98
C LYS A 205 3.03 -21.29 -13.89
N GLY A 206 3.63 -20.81 -14.99
CA GLY A 206 2.93 -19.98 -15.97
C GLY A 206 3.10 -18.47 -15.75
N GLN A 207 2.18 -17.71 -16.36
CA GLN A 207 2.27 -16.24 -16.38
C GLN A 207 2.03 -15.63 -15.01
N TYR A 208 3.00 -14.88 -14.52
CA TYR A 208 2.94 -14.21 -13.23
C TYR A 208 2.05 -12.96 -13.23
N LEU A 209 2.33 -12.01 -14.11
CA LEU A 209 1.54 -10.79 -14.26
C LEU A 209 0.49 -10.98 -15.35
N LYS A 210 -0.79 -11.03 -14.97
CA LYS A 210 -1.89 -11.19 -15.93
C LYS A 210 -2.38 -9.85 -16.47
N SER A 211 -2.50 -8.85 -15.64
CA SER A 211 -2.87 -7.50 -16.05
C SER A 211 -2.45 -6.47 -15.00
N VAL A 212 -2.13 -5.28 -15.45
CA VAL A 212 -1.83 -4.12 -14.62
C VAL A 212 -2.75 -2.99 -15.06
N VAL A 213 -3.38 -2.32 -14.10
CA VAL A 213 -4.30 -1.21 -14.35
C VAL A 213 -3.97 -0.09 -13.40
N LEU A 214 -3.83 1.12 -13.93
CA LEU A 214 -3.74 2.35 -13.14
C LEU A 214 -5.09 3.05 -13.12
N THR A 215 -5.45 3.65 -12.00
CA THR A 215 -6.69 4.43 -11.88
C THR A 215 -6.54 5.56 -10.86
N ALA A 216 -7.24 6.66 -11.10
CA ALA A 216 -7.52 7.66 -10.07
C ALA A 216 -8.75 7.24 -9.26
N THR A 217 -8.91 7.75 -8.03
CA THR A 217 -9.99 7.36 -7.10
C THR A 217 -11.37 7.35 -7.75
N MET A 218 -11.70 8.36 -8.55
CA MET A 218 -13.00 8.48 -9.23
C MET A 218 -12.91 8.28 -10.75
N GLY A 219 -11.72 7.98 -11.26
CA GLY A 219 -11.42 7.86 -12.68
C GLY A 219 -11.69 6.47 -13.27
N PRO A 220 -11.62 6.34 -14.60
CA PRO A 220 -11.60 5.07 -15.29
C PRO A 220 -10.22 4.39 -15.18
N GLY A 221 -10.21 3.06 -15.24
CA GLY A 221 -8.96 2.29 -15.25
C GLY A 221 -8.28 2.32 -16.62
N VAL A 222 -6.96 2.55 -16.63
CA VAL A 222 -6.07 2.53 -17.78
C VAL A 222 -5.21 1.27 -17.71
N LYS A 223 -5.26 0.44 -18.73
CA LYS A 223 -4.47 -0.80 -18.78
C LYS A 223 -3.02 -0.50 -19.17
N VAL A 224 -2.09 -1.06 -18.42
CA VAL A 224 -0.65 -0.94 -18.68
C VAL A 224 -0.12 -2.21 -19.33
N SER A 225 0.76 -2.05 -20.30
CA SER A 225 1.49 -3.16 -20.93
C SER A 225 2.39 -3.85 -19.91
N THR A 226 2.27 -5.17 -19.82
CA THR A 226 3.10 -5.98 -18.91
C THR A 226 4.37 -6.49 -19.58
N ALA A 227 4.58 -6.21 -20.86
CA ALA A 227 5.68 -6.78 -21.67
C ALA A 227 7.08 -6.51 -21.07
N LYS A 228 7.28 -5.37 -20.45
CA LYS A 228 8.57 -4.99 -19.80
C LYS A 228 8.83 -5.74 -18.48
N TYR A 229 7.79 -6.33 -17.87
CA TYR A 229 7.85 -6.94 -16.53
C TYR A 229 7.73 -8.47 -16.57
N VAL A 230 7.62 -9.05 -17.77
CA VAL A 230 7.60 -10.50 -17.96
C VAL A 230 9.03 -10.98 -18.06
N GLY A 231 9.53 -11.57 -16.96
CA GLY A 231 10.77 -12.31 -16.89
C GLY A 231 10.48 -13.79 -16.73
#